data_bff56de85d9beba8cd6efdf618d8e5a8
#
_entry.id   bff56de85d9beba8cd6efdf618d8e5a8
#
_cell.length_a   1.000
_cell.length_b   1.000
_cell.length_c   1.000
_cell.angle_alpha   90.00
_cell.angle_beta   90.00
_cell.angle_gamma   90.00
#
_symmetry.space_group_name_H-M   'P 1'
#
loop_
_entity.id
_entity.type
_entity.pdbx_description
1 polymer ?
#
loop_
_entity_poly.entity_id
_entity_poly.type
_entity_poly.pdbx_seq_one_letter_code
_entity_poly.pdbx_strand_id
1 'polypeptide(L)'
;MEKKYEKKYEVRGHVLTYQMPKEVDHHVAQQLCRELDMLVEAFAVQELELDFEKTEFMDSSGIGVLIGRSKTMQYRGGKIKASHLSRRVAMVFQSVGLQKIVEVKEDMK
;
A
#
# COMPACT_ATOMS: atom_id res chain seq x y z
N MET A 1 25.18 10.46 -3.61
CA MET A 1 24.64 10.25 -3.40
C MET A 1 23.76 9.76 -3.03
N GLU A 2 23.24 9.72 -2.92
CA GLU A 2 22.42 9.44 -2.55
C GLU A 2 21.83 8.57 -2.22
N LYS A 3 21.44 8.29 -1.65
CA LYS A 3 21.00 7.42 -1.18
C LYS A 3 19.74 7.37 -0.68
N LYS A 4 18.99 8.05 -0.63
CA LYS A 4 17.78 8.24 -0.11
C LYS A 4 16.81 7.22 -0.46
N TYR A 5 16.91 6.68 -1.52
CA TYR A 5 15.97 5.76 -1.89
C TYR A 5 16.26 4.43 -1.51
N GLU A 6 17.15 4.26 -0.70
CA GLU A 6 17.40 3.01 -0.26
C GLU A 6 16.31 2.46 0.54
N LYS A 7 15.51 3.28 1.19
CA LYS A 7 14.44 2.75 1.98
C LYS A 7 13.16 2.73 1.20
N LYS A 8 12.45 1.62 1.26
CA LYS A 8 11.17 1.48 0.63
C LYS A 8 10.05 2.06 1.50
N TYR A 9 10.35 2.44 2.72
CA TYR A 9 9.31 2.90 3.61
C TYR A 9 9.84 3.95 4.57
N GLU A 10 8.90 4.64 5.17
CA GLU A 10 9.22 5.66 6.15
C GLU A 10 8.18 5.58 7.25
N VAL A 11 8.63 5.68 8.50
CA VAL A 11 7.73 5.66 9.64
C VAL A 11 7.82 6.99 10.36
N ARG A 12 6.69 7.63 10.56
CA ARG A 12 6.62 8.86 11.35
C ARG A 12 5.50 8.70 12.34
N GLY A 13 5.85 8.62 13.62
CA GLY A 13 4.86 8.35 14.64
C GLY A 13 4.21 7.02 14.37
N HIS A 14 2.90 7.01 14.22
CA HIS A 14 2.18 5.78 13.94
C HIS A 14 1.76 5.66 12.48
N VAL A 15 2.41 6.43 11.61
CA VAL A 15 2.11 6.40 10.18
C VAL A 15 3.25 5.72 9.45
N LEU A 16 2.92 4.70 8.70
CA LEU A 16 3.88 4.01 7.85
C LEU A 16 3.53 4.31 6.39
N THR A 17 4.48 4.88 5.66
CA THR A 17 4.33 5.08 4.23
C THR A 17 5.25 4.09 3.54
N TYR A 18 4.70 3.26 2.68
CA TYR A 18 5.45 2.20 2.03
C TYR A 18 5.35 2.35 0.52
N GLN A 19 6.51 2.36 -0.14
CA GLN A 19 6.55 2.45 -1.59
C GLN A 19 6.28 1.09 -2.20
N MET A 20 5.18 0.98 -2.92
CA MET A 20 4.82 -0.27 -3.56
C MET A 20 5.73 -0.50 -4.76
N PRO A 21 6.00 -1.77 -5.09
CA PRO A 21 6.92 -2.06 -6.18
C PRO A 21 6.32 -1.75 -7.53
N LYS A 22 7.14 -1.81 -8.55
CA LYS A 22 6.72 -1.53 -9.92
C LYS A 22 5.60 -2.45 -10.35
N GLU A 23 5.67 -3.71 -9.96
CA GLU A 23 4.64 -4.69 -10.29
C GLU A 23 4.15 -5.35 -9.02
N VAL A 24 2.85 -5.25 -8.79
CA VAL A 24 2.25 -5.86 -7.60
C VAL A 24 1.47 -7.07 -8.09
N ASP A 25 2.20 -8.15 -8.29
CA ASP A 25 1.65 -9.37 -8.87
C ASP A 25 1.90 -10.56 -7.94
N HIS A 26 1.58 -11.75 -8.42
CA HIS A 26 1.66 -12.91 -7.55
C HIS A 26 3.10 -13.28 -7.19
N HIS A 27 4.08 -12.82 -7.94
CA HIS A 27 5.47 -13.12 -7.61
C HIS A 27 5.92 -12.40 -6.35
N VAL A 28 5.39 -11.20 -6.10
CA VAL A 28 5.82 -10.43 -4.94
C VAL A 28 4.79 -10.38 -3.83
N ALA A 29 3.56 -10.83 -4.11
CA ALA A 29 2.46 -10.61 -3.16
C ALA A 29 2.72 -11.20 -1.78
N GLN A 30 3.21 -12.43 -1.72
CA GLN A 30 3.38 -13.08 -0.44
C GLN A 30 4.47 -12.41 0.40
N GLN A 31 5.59 -12.11 -0.23
CA GLN A 31 6.67 -11.43 0.46
C GLN A 31 6.26 -10.04 0.91
N LEU A 32 5.51 -9.35 0.05
CA LEU A 32 5.04 -8.01 0.35
C LEU A 32 4.10 -8.02 1.55
N CYS A 33 3.19 -8.99 1.61
CA CYS A 33 2.30 -9.11 2.75
C CYS A 33 3.07 -9.34 4.04
N ARG A 34 4.06 -10.23 3.98
CA ARG A 34 4.85 -10.51 5.18
C ARG A 34 5.59 -9.28 5.65
N GLU A 35 6.17 -8.55 4.73
CA GLU A 35 6.94 -7.36 5.10
C GLU A 35 6.02 -6.29 5.67
N LEU A 36 4.88 -6.04 5.03
CA LEU A 36 3.95 -5.05 5.53
C LEU A 36 3.42 -5.41 6.91
N ASP A 37 3.05 -6.67 7.08
CA ASP A 37 2.53 -7.09 8.38
C ASP A 37 3.57 -6.97 9.47
N MET A 38 4.82 -7.30 9.15
CA MET A 38 5.90 -7.18 10.11
C MET A 38 6.11 -5.73 10.51
N LEU A 39 6.09 -4.82 9.55
CA LEU A 39 6.31 -3.41 9.83
C LEU A 39 5.16 -2.81 10.63
N VAL A 40 3.94 -3.19 10.29
CA VAL A 40 2.77 -2.69 11.01
C VAL A 40 2.85 -3.11 12.47
N GLU A 41 3.26 -4.34 12.71
CA GLU A 41 3.39 -4.84 14.06
C GLU A 41 4.54 -4.17 14.80
N ALA A 42 5.70 -4.12 14.15
CA ALA A 42 6.92 -3.63 14.80
C ALA A 42 6.80 -2.17 15.22
N PHE A 43 6.10 -1.37 14.42
CA PHE A 43 6.01 0.06 14.70
C PHE A 43 4.64 0.48 15.23
N ALA A 44 3.80 -0.47 15.60
CA ALA A 44 2.47 -0.18 16.13
C ALA A 44 1.73 0.80 15.22
N VAL A 45 1.72 0.50 13.92
CA VAL A 45 1.20 1.42 12.92
C VAL A 45 -0.31 1.55 13.05
N GLN A 46 -0.79 2.78 13.01
CA GLN A 46 -2.22 3.06 13.04
C GLN A 46 -2.71 3.59 11.71
N GLU A 47 -1.80 4.05 10.86
CA GLU A 47 -2.16 4.50 9.54
C GLU A 47 -1.14 3.96 8.55
N LEU A 48 -1.62 3.16 7.61
CA LEU A 48 -0.76 2.57 6.59
C LEU A 48 -1.07 3.25 5.27
N GLU A 49 -0.05 3.91 4.70
CA GLU A 49 -0.21 4.54 3.40
C GLU A 49 0.63 3.77 2.39
N LEU A 50 -0.01 3.27 1.35
CA LEU A 50 0.66 2.56 0.28
C LEU A 50 0.84 3.50 -0.89
N ASP A 51 2.10 3.81 -1.21
CA ASP A 51 2.44 4.78 -2.24
C ASP A 51 2.68 4.03 -3.54
N PHE A 52 1.82 4.29 -4.52
CA PHE A 52 1.86 3.59 -5.80
C PHE A 52 2.56 4.37 -6.89
N GLU A 53 3.37 5.37 -6.51
CA GLU A 53 3.98 6.23 -7.52
C GLU A 53 4.78 5.45 -8.56
N LYS A 54 5.46 4.39 -8.13
CA LYS A 54 6.28 3.62 -9.05
C LYS A 54 5.56 2.43 -9.64
N THR A 55 4.33 2.18 -9.25
CA THR A 55 3.62 0.98 -9.65
C THR A 55 3.01 1.16 -11.02
N GLU A 56 3.36 0.24 -11.93
CA GLU A 56 2.86 0.26 -13.29
C GLU A 56 1.85 -0.84 -13.55
N PHE A 57 1.83 -1.88 -12.71
CA PHE A 57 0.99 -3.03 -12.96
C PHE A 57 0.53 -3.65 -11.65
N MET A 58 -0.72 -4.06 -11.62
CA MET A 58 -1.26 -4.75 -10.46
C MET A 58 -2.30 -5.75 -10.94
N ASP A 59 -2.17 -7.00 -10.53
CA ASP A 59 -3.14 -8.03 -10.88
C ASP A 59 -3.99 -8.41 -9.67
N SER A 60 -4.72 -9.51 -9.77
CA SER A 60 -5.61 -9.91 -8.68
C SER A 60 -4.87 -10.25 -7.40
N SER A 61 -3.61 -10.67 -7.51
CA SER A 61 -2.81 -10.92 -6.29
C SER A 61 -2.56 -9.62 -5.56
N GLY A 62 -2.31 -8.53 -6.30
CA GLY A 62 -2.16 -7.22 -5.69
C GLY A 62 -3.43 -6.76 -5.02
N ILE A 63 -4.56 -7.03 -5.64
CA ILE A 63 -5.85 -6.73 -5.02
C ILE A 63 -5.96 -7.46 -3.69
N GLY A 64 -5.53 -8.72 -3.66
CA GLY A 64 -5.54 -9.49 -2.43
C GLY A 64 -4.67 -8.90 -1.34
N VAL A 65 -3.51 -8.36 -1.72
CA VAL A 65 -2.64 -7.68 -0.76
C VAL A 65 -3.39 -6.54 -0.08
N LEU A 66 -4.09 -5.74 -0.88
CA LEU A 66 -4.81 -4.59 -0.35
C LEU A 66 -5.97 -5.00 0.52
N ILE A 67 -6.73 -5.99 0.09
CA ILE A 67 -7.86 -6.46 0.88
C ILE A 67 -7.39 -6.98 2.23
N GLY A 68 -6.34 -7.79 2.22
CA GLY A 68 -5.81 -8.34 3.47
C GLY A 68 -5.29 -7.28 4.41
N ARG A 69 -4.56 -6.30 3.87
CA ARG A 69 -4.03 -5.23 4.71
C ARG A 69 -5.13 -4.33 5.22
N SER A 70 -6.19 -4.16 4.44
CA SER A 70 -7.34 -3.39 4.90
C SER A 70 -7.97 -4.05 6.12
N LYS A 71 -8.11 -5.37 6.08
CA LYS A 71 -8.68 -6.08 7.22
C LYS A 71 -7.76 -5.99 8.43
N THR A 72 -6.46 -6.11 8.22
CA THR A 72 -5.50 -5.99 9.31
C THR A 72 -5.61 -4.63 9.98
N MET A 73 -5.63 -3.56 9.19
CA MET A 73 -5.69 -2.23 9.76
C MET A 73 -7.02 -1.98 10.45
N GLN A 74 -8.10 -2.48 9.88
CA GLN A 74 -9.41 -2.33 10.50
C GLN A 74 -9.45 -3.04 11.84
N TYR A 75 -8.88 -4.24 11.91
CA TYR A 75 -8.82 -5.00 13.14
C TYR A 75 -8.05 -4.24 14.23
N ARG A 76 -7.01 -3.52 13.82
CA ARG A 76 -6.21 -2.74 14.76
C ARG A 76 -6.82 -1.37 15.08
N GLY A 77 -7.95 -1.07 14.47
CA GLY A 77 -8.58 0.24 14.70
C GLY A 77 -7.92 1.37 13.95
N GLY A 78 -7.16 1.03 12.91
CA GLY A 78 -6.42 2.01 12.15
C GLY A 78 -7.01 2.26 10.78
N LYS A 79 -6.20 2.83 9.90
CA LYS A 79 -6.63 3.21 8.57
C LYS A 79 -5.64 2.72 7.53
N ILE A 80 -6.13 2.55 6.31
CA ILE A 80 -5.26 2.24 5.19
C ILE A 80 -5.57 3.21 4.06
N LYS A 81 -4.53 3.77 3.46
CA LYS A 81 -4.66 4.75 2.39
C LYS A 81 -3.79 4.36 1.22
N ALA A 82 -4.17 4.80 0.03
CA ALA A 82 -3.36 4.63 -1.16
C ALA A 82 -3.13 5.98 -1.80
N SER A 83 -1.90 6.22 -2.26
CA SER A 83 -1.56 7.51 -2.86
C SER A 83 -0.87 7.29 -4.20
N HIS A 84 -0.88 8.32 -5.02
CA HIS A 84 -0.17 8.38 -6.30
C HIS A 84 -0.56 7.25 -7.24
N LEU A 85 -1.85 6.99 -7.35
CA LEU A 85 -2.31 5.95 -8.26
C LEU A 85 -2.16 6.42 -9.70
N SER A 86 -1.56 5.58 -10.55
CA SER A 86 -1.58 5.84 -11.97
C SER A 86 -3.01 5.61 -12.46
N ARG A 87 -3.27 6.05 -13.68
CA ARG A 87 -4.59 5.81 -14.26
C ARG A 87 -4.89 4.32 -14.29
N ARG A 88 -3.90 3.51 -14.67
CA ARG A 88 -4.09 2.07 -14.77
C ARG A 88 -4.42 1.45 -13.42
N VAL A 89 -3.67 1.82 -12.39
CA VAL A 89 -3.90 1.28 -11.05
C VAL A 89 -5.25 1.77 -10.53
N ALA A 90 -5.58 3.03 -10.80
CA ALA A 90 -6.88 3.56 -10.38
C ALA A 90 -8.03 2.79 -11.01
N MET A 91 -7.86 2.37 -12.28
CA MET A 91 -8.89 1.60 -12.94
C MET A 91 -9.08 0.24 -12.30
N VAL A 92 -7.99 -0.38 -11.86
CA VAL A 92 -8.08 -1.64 -11.14
C VAL A 92 -8.83 -1.44 -9.83
N PHE A 93 -8.49 -0.38 -9.09
CA PHE A 93 -9.20 -0.06 -7.85
C PHE A 93 -10.69 0.05 -8.09
N GLN A 94 -11.07 0.80 -9.12
CA GLN A 94 -12.48 1.04 -9.38
C GLN A 94 -13.22 -0.21 -9.82
N SER A 95 -12.55 -1.03 -10.61
CA SER A 95 -13.21 -2.21 -11.19
C SER A 95 -13.63 -3.22 -10.13
N VAL A 96 -12.96 -3.24 -8.98
CA VAL A 96 -13.30 -4.19 -7.93
C VAL A 96 -13.74 -3.50 -6.64
N GLY A 97 -13.89 -2.18 -6.67
CA GLY A 97 -14.41 -1.46 -5.51
C GLY A 97 -13.44 -1.29 -4.37
N LEU A 98 -12.14 -1.31 -4.65
CA LEU A 98 -11.15 -1.13 -3.59
C LEU A 98 -11.26 0.21 -2.90
N GLN A 99 -11.75 1.23 -3.60
CA GLN A 99 -11.88 2.55 -3.01
C GLN A 99 -12.90 2.58 -1.86
N LYS A 100 -13.66 1.51 -1.70
CA LYS A 100 -14.61 1.44 -0.59
C LYS A 100 -13.95 0.99 0.69
N ILE A 101 -12.79 0.35 0.60
CA ILE A 101 -12.11 -0.14 1.80
C ILE A 101 -10.72 0.45 1.99
N VAL A 102 -10.19 1.12 0.97
CA VAL A 102 -8.90 1.79 1.04
C VAL A 102 -9.14 3.23 0.66
N GLU A 103 -8.78 4.15 1.54
CA GLU A 103 -8.96 5.56 1.26
C GLU A 103 -7.97 5.99 0.20
N VAL A 104 -8.45 6.54 -0.91
CA VAL A 104 -7.57 6.97 -1.99
C VAL A 104 -7.29 8.44 -1.81
N LYS A 105 -6.02 8.80 -1.66
CA LYS A 105 -5.63 10.19 -1.53
C LYS A 105 -5.54 10.79 -2.92
N GLU A 106 -6.16 11.93 -3.09
CA GLU A 106 -6.09 12.61 -4.36
C GLU A 106 -4.87 13.48 -4.41
N ASP A 107 -4.13 13.34 -5.49
CA ASP A 107 -2.94 14.14 -5.66
C ASP A 107 -3.30 15.37 -6.45
N MET A 108 -3.06 16.51 -5.86
CA MET A 108 -3.33 17.73 -6.56
C MET A 108 -2.22 17.97 -7.52
N LYS A 109 -2.58 18.26 -8.71
CA LYS A 109 -1.55 18.44 -9.71
C LYS A 109 -1.39 19.86 -10.05
#